data_01f806e5610765d4efd1ed4cde964610
#
_entry.id   01f806e5610765d4efd1ed4cde964610
#
_cell.length_a   1.000
_cell.length_b   1.000
_cell.length_c   1.000
_cell.angle_alpha   90.00
_cell.angle_beta   90.00
_cell.angle_gamma   90.00
#
_symmetry.space_group_name_H-M   'P 1'
#
loop_
_entity.id
_entity.type
_entity.pdbx_description
1 polymer ?
#
loop_
_entity_poly.entity_id
_entity_poly.type
_entity_poly.pdbx_seq_one_letter_code
_entity_poly.pdbx_strand_id
1 'polypeptide(L)'
;MNRNHYDEVHEYIGGLMKKIHHPPTGLFKYPNLSTTAGRFYSGGIFCWDTHHMTLRFAMDGQPEMMKYFLLTMLGFQRSTGFVPCVCSSVDGGTMLQDFHAQPFMAQNAAIYLARTGDEETVRTLFGKLTKYLDYWLTSAKAPTGLFRWKETWMSGFDNEIVGTIFPRGAILPPDLPSLLYLECRAMSYLARKLGLDGARFGQEADRIRQAVNEYLWDEEAGIYAPWNLLTGKRQLRWGGGNETGQYAFISCPSLLVLFAGVAEPERAERMIREYVLSEKHFRSRFGIRSLSKSSEYYNNARWGNPPRFSDPDRLTNSNWQGPVWIPLNWFVFHGLLRYGFRDEAAELADDTVELIWKSVRDLGFMRENYHAETGEGLYADQFASWNILSDTFHWYLDEPDRALPLFPWEKE
;
A
#
# COMPACT_ATOMS: atom_id res chain seq x y z
N MET A 1 7.33 -24.13 3.36
CA MET A 1 7.33 -23.41 4.67
C MET A 1 7.97 -24.24 5.78
N ASN A 2 8.87 -23.66 6.57
CA ASN A 2 9.36 -24.24 7.80
C ASN A 2 8.33 -23.96 8.93
N ARG A 3 7.65 -25.01 9.39
CA ARG A 3 6.55 -24.86 10.37
C ARG A 3 7.03 -24.26 11.70
N ASN A 4 8.21 -24.63 12.18
CA ASN A 4 8.75 -24.09 13.43
C ASN A 4 9.02 -22.58 13.32
N HIS A 5 9.60 -22.13 12.19
CA HIS A 5 9.83 -20.70 11.96
C HIS A 5 8.52 -19.91 11.87
N TYR A 6 7.51 -20.48 11.23
CA TYR A 6 6.18 -19.88 11.18
C TYR A 6 5.58 -19.73 12.59
N ASP A 7 5.62 -20.78 13.40
CA ASP A 7 5.04 -20.77 14.74
C ASP A 7 5.74 -19.74 15.64
N GLU A 8 7.07 -19.61 15.57
CA GLU A 8 7.84 -18.59 16.30
C GLU A 8 7.48 -17.16 15.84
N VAL A 9 7.33 -16.92 14.54
CA VAL A 9 6.90 -15.63 13.98
C VAL A 9 5.48 -15.30 14.43
N HIS A 10 4.57 -16.26 14.36
CA HIS A 10 3.18 -16.09 14.78
C HIS A 10 3.07 -15.73 16.29
N GLU A 11 3.81 -16.43 17.14
CA GLU A 11 3.84 -16.13 18.58
C GLU A 11 4.43 -14.72 18.84
N TYR A 12 5.52 -14.38 18.17
CA TYR A 12 6.13 -13.05 18.28
C TYR A 12 5.15 -11.95 17.88
N ILE A 13 4.47 -12.10 16.74
CA ILE A 13 3.47 -11.14 16.25
C ILE A 13 2.32 -11.01 17.27
N GLY A 14 1.79 -12.11 17.80
CA GLY A 14 0.76 -12.09 18.81
C GLY A 14 1.16 -11.32 20.08
N GLY A 15 2.43 -11.46 20.51
CA GLY A 15 3.02 -10.68 21.60
C GLY A 15 3.17 -9.19 21.27
N LEU A 16 3.56 -8.86 20.04
CA LEU A 16 3.73 -7.50 19.57
C LEU A 16 2.39 -6.76 19.43
N MET A 17 1.36 -7.43 18.93
CA MET A 17 0.00 -6.86 18.79
C MET A 17 -0.55 -6.36 20.13
N LYS A 18 -0.27 -7.04 21.24
CA LYS A 18 -0.66 -6.59 22.58
C LYS A 18 0.06 -5.30 23.01
N LYS A 19 1.30 -5.09 22.55
CA LYS A 19 2.11 -3.91 22.89
C LYS A 19 1.72 -2.67 22.11
N ILE A 20 1.23 -2.84 20.88
CA ILE A 20 0.85 -1.72 19.99
C ILE A 20 -0.61 -1.31 20.13
N HIS A 21 -1.43 -2.07 20.85
CA HIS A 21 -2.82 -1.76 21.10
C HIS A 21 -2.95 -0.84 22.32
N HIS A 22 -3.54 0.33 22.13
CA HIS A 22 -3.67 1.36 23.15
C HIS A 22 -5.14 1.71 23.42
N PRO A 23 -5.49 2.03 24.69
CA PRO A 23 -6.81 2.56 25.03
C PRO A 23 -6.99 3.97 24.43
N PRO A 24 -8.23 4.49 24.43
CA PRO A 24 -8.49 5.88 24.04
C PRO A 24 -7.59 6.85 24.81
N THR A 25 -7.01 7.84 24.09
CA THR A 25 -6.13 8.84 24.68
C THR A 25 -6.21 10.18 23.93
N GLY A 26 -6.22 11.29 24.64
CA GLY A 26 -6.27 12.63 24.06
C GLY A 26 -7.46 12.80 23.10
N LEU A 27 -7.18 13.18 21.86
CA LEU A 27 -8.18 13.35 20.81
C LEU A 27 -8.67 12.02 20.20
N PHE A 28 -7.98 10.91 20.47
CA PHE A 28 -8.41 9.59 20.03
C PHE A 28 -9.46 9.02 20.99
N LYS A 29 -10.70 9.04 20.55
CA LYS A 29 -11.86 8.62 21.36
C LYS A 29 -12.07 7.11 21.38
N TYR A 30 -11.34 6.37 20.57
CA TYR A 30 -11.43 4.92 20.40
C TYR A 30 -10.07 4.27 20.63
N PRO A 31 -10.03 2.97 20.96
CA PRO A 31 -8.79 2.19 20.93
C PRO A 31 -8.05 2.40 19.62
N ASN A 32 -6.72 2.45 19.68
CA ASN A 32 -5.88 2.77 18.55
C ASN A 32 -4.60 1.92 18.54
N LEU A 33 -3.88 1.97 17.41
CA LEU A 33 -2.70 1.16 17.16
C LEU A 33 -1.50 2.08 16.89
N SER A 34 -0.38 1.79 17.55
CA SER A 34 0.89 2.43 17.21
C SER A 34 1.66 1.65 16.15
N THR A 35 2.31 2.35 15.24
CA THR A 35 3.11 1.78 14.15
C THR A 35 4.26 0.93 14.66
N THR A 36 4.82 1.26 15.83
CA THR A 36 5.88 0.49 16.49
C THR A 36 5.60 0.32 17.98
N ALA A 37 6.22 -0.70 18.59
CA ALA A 37 6.32 -0.81 20.04
C ALA A 37 7.55 -0.08 20.61
N GLY A 38 8.37 0.54 19.73
CA GLY A 38 9.56 1.32 20.05
C GLY A 38 9.29 2.82 20.16
N ARG A 39 10.34 3.62 19.95
CA ARG A 39 10.28 5.09 20.06
C ARG A 39 9.88 5.80 18.76
N PHE A 40 10.07 5.13 17.63
CA PHE A 40 9.75 5.71 16.32
C PHE A 40 8.24 5.77 16.11
N TYR A 41 7.76 6.79 15.41
CA TYR A 41 6.34 6.94 15.01
C TYR A 41 5.35 6.90 16.18
N SER A 42 5.76 7.29 17.38
CA SER A 42 4.90 7.33 18.56
C SER A 42 3.91 8.50 18.53
N GLY A 43 2.69 8.29 19.03
CA GLY A 43 1.69 9.34 19.26
C GLY A 43 0.85 9.74 18.04
N GLY A 44 0.99 9.04 16.91
CA GLY A 44 0.21 9.27 15.69
C GLY A 44 -0.45 8.02 15.14
N ILE A 45 -1.60 8.20 14.46
CA ILE A 45 -2.22 7.20 13.59
C ILE A 45 -1.84 7.55 12.16
N PHE A 46 -1.06 6.71 11.53
CA PHE A 46 -0.68 6.79 10.12
C PHE A 46 -1.68 5.98 9.29
N CYS A 47 -2.31 6.63 8.30
CA CYS A 47 -3.41 6.02 7.54
C CYS A 47 -3.04 4.66 6.92
N TRP A 48 -1.98 4.63 6.15
CA TRP A 48 -1.47 3.43 5.49
C TRP A 48 -1.13 2.31 6.48
N ASP A 49 -0.31 2.63 7.49
CA ASP A 49 0.14 1.67 8.52
C ASP A 49 -1.04 1.07 9.26
N THR A 50 -1.94 1.94 9.74
CA THR A 50 -3.06 1.52 10.57
C THR A 50 -4.07 0.71 9.76
N HIS A 51 -4.28 1.03 8.46
CA HIS A 51 -5.09 0.20 7.60
C HIS A 51 -4.60 -1.26 7.61
N HIS A 52 -3.31 -1.49 7.34
CA HIS A 52 -2.72 -2.84 7.31
C HIS A 52 -2.80 -3.53 8.67
N MET A 53 -2.52 -2.81 9.76
CA MET A 53 -2.65 -3.36 11.10
C MET A 53 -4.07 -3.82 11.41
N THR A 54 -5.08 -3.02 11.04
CA THR A 54 -6.48 -3.39 11.31
C THR A 54 -6.93 -4.62 10.54
N LEU A 55 -6.35 -4.92 9.38
CA LEU A 55 -6.58 -6.19 8.67
C LEU A 55 -6.14 -7.38 9.54
N ARG A 56 -4.94 -7.30 10.11
CA ARG A 56 -4.40 -8.36 10.97
C ARG A 56 -5.25 -8.57 12.23
N PHE A 57 -5.64 -7.48 12.90
CA PHE A 57 -6.52 -7.55 14.06
C PHE A 57 -7.88 -8.15 13.72
N ALA A 58 -8.47 -7.79 12.56
CA ALA A 58 -9.74 -8.37 12.13
C ALA A 58 -9.66 -9.87 11.82
N MET A 59 -8.53 -10.35 11.29
CA MET A 59 -8.28 -11.78 11.09
C MET A 59 -8.14 -12.54 12.41
N ASP A 60 -7.68 -11.88 13.49
CA ASP A 60 -7.62 -12.43 14.85
C ASP A 60 -8.93 -12.23 15.64
N GLY A 61 -10.03 -11.95 14.97
CA GLY A 61 -11.36 -11.84 15.61
C GLY A 61 -11.63 -10.50 16.28
N GLN A 62 -10.85 -9.44 15.97
CA GLN A 62 -11.02 -8.08 16.48
C GLN A 62 -11.36 -7.09 15.35
N PRO A 63 -12.44 -7.31 14.56
CA PRO A 63 -12.81 -6.46 13.43
C PRO A 63 -13.21 -5.04 13.85
N GLU A 64 -13.55 -4.81 15.11
CA GLU A 64 -13.84 -3.48 15.66
C GLU A 64 -12.65 -2.52 15.53
N MET A 65 -11.41 -3.01 15.42
CA MET A 65 -10.25 -2.16 15.17
C MET A 65 -10.32 -1.46 13.81
N MET A 66 -10.93 -2.09 12.80
CA MET A 66 -11.22 -1.46 11.51
C MET A 66 -12.25 -0.33 11.67
N LYS A 67 -13.30 -0.55 12.45
CA LYS A 67 -14.31 0.47 12.80
C LYS A 67 -13.67 1.65 13.53
N TYR A 68 -12.84 1.40 14.53
CA TYR A 68 -12.19 2.43 15.31
C TYR A 68 -11.23 3.28 14.48
N PHE A 69 -10.49 2.65 13.57
CA PHE A 69 -9.66 3.35 12.59
C PHE A 69 -10.50 4.32 11.74
N LEU A 70 -11.60 3.85 11.14
CA LEU A 70 -12.49 4.67 10.31
C LEU A 70 -13.11 5.83 11.12
N LEU A 71 -13.64 5.54 12.31
CA LEU A 71 -14.24 6.56 13.17
C LEU A 71 -13.23 7.62 13.58
N THR A 72 -11.99 7.24 13.88
CA THR A 72 -10.93 8.16 14.27
C THR A 72 -10.50 9.01 13.08
N MET A 73 -10.08 8.42 11.97
CA MET A 73 -9.59 9.15 10.80
C MET A 73 -10.67 10.09 10.22
N LEU A 74 -11.89 9.59 10.02
CA LEU A 74 -13.01 10.40 9.54
C LEU A 74 -13.53 11.39 10.59
N GLY A 75 -13.14 11.23 11.86
CA GLY A 75 -13.35 12.22 12.92
C GLY A 75 -12.58 13.51 12.67
N PHE A 76 -11.41 13.43 12.03
CA PHE A 76 -10.59 14.59 11.65
C PHE A 76 -10.89 15.13 10.23
N GLN A 77 -11.92 14.62 9.56
CA GLN A 77 -12.30 15.08 8.23
C GLN A 77 -12.70 16.56 8.22
N ARG A 78 -12.07 17.35 7.34
CA ARG A 78 -12.42 18.76 7.08
C ARG A 78 -13.71 18.85 6.24
N SER A 79 -14.32 20.03 6.20
CA SER A 79 -15.55 20.27 5.41
C SER A 79 -15.39 19.98 3.91
N THR A 80 -14.17 20.13 3.39
CA THR A 80 -13.80 19.84 2.00
C THR A 80 -13.75 18.34 1.66
N GLY A 81 -13.83 17.47 2.67
CA GLY A 81 -13.59 16.03 2.51
C GLY A 81 -12.15 15.59 2.82
N PHE A 82 -11.23 16.54 2.95
CA PHE A 82 -9.84 16.26 3.30
C PHE A 82 -9.73 15.55 4.65
N VAL A 83 -8.95 14.48 4.72
CA VAL A 83 -8.58 13.76 5.93
C VAL A 83 -7.05 13.76 6.02
N PRO A 84 -6.43 14.20 7.13
CA PRO A 84 -4.97 14.15 7.27
C PRO A 84 -4.45 12.70 7.16
N CYS A 85 -3.31 12.48 6.49
CA CYS A 85 -2.72 11.14 6.38
C CYS A 85 -2.15 10.65 7.72
N VAL A 86 -1.81 11.58 8.63
CA VAL A 86 -1.40 11.30 10.01
C VAL A 86 -2.27 12.12 10.95
N CYS A 87 -2.88 11.46 11.92
CA CYS A 87 -3.63 12.10 13.01
C CYS A 87 -2.87 11.93 14.33
N SER A 88 -2.77 13.01 15.10
CA SER A 88 -2.13 13.03 16.41
C SER A 88 -3.18 13.05 17.53
N SER A 89 -2.90 12.37 18.65
CA SER A 89 -3.74 12.39 19.83
C SER A 89 -3.73 13.72 20.58
N VAL A 90 -2.74 14.60 20.31
CA VAL A 90 -2.54 15.87 21.03
C VAL A 90 -3.19 17.05 20.29
N ASP A 91 -2.97 17.14 18.98
CA ASP A 91 -3.32 18.34 18.20
C ASP A 91 -4.05 18.02 16.88
N GLY A 92 -4.44 16.78 16.68
CA GLY A 92 -5.22 16.35 15.52
C GLY A 92 -4.47 16.32 14.20
N GLY A 93 -3.14 16.45 14.20
CA GLY A 93 -2.34 16.25 13.00
C GLY A 93 -1.36 17.35 12.65
N THR A 94 -0.27 17.45 13.38
CA THR A 94 0.83 18.39 13.11
C THR A 94 1.83 17.87 12.08
N MET A 95 1.97 16.56 11.93
CA MET A 95 2.82 15.97 10.90
C MET A 95 2.03 15.73 9.62
N LEU A 96 2.57 16.17 8.49
CA LEU A 96 1.99 15.94 7.16
C LEU A 96 0.54 16.46 7.03
N GLN A 97 0.23 17.61 7.64
CA GLN A 97 -1.12 18.21 7.70
C GLN A 97 -1.74 18.48 6.33
N ASP A 98 -0.91 18.69 5.30
CA ASP A 98 -1.34 18.99 3.94
C ASP A 98 -1.43 17.76 3.04
N PHE A 99 -1.14 16.57 3.60
CA PHE A 99 -1.23 15.32 2.89
C PHE A 99 -2.54 14.62 3.20
N HIS A 100 -3.30 14.37 2.16
CA HIS A 100 -4.54 13.62 2.28
C HIS A 100 -4.25 12.15 2.53
N ALA A 101 -5.04 11.51 3.39
CA ALA A 101 -4.93 10.10 3.73
C ALA A 101 -4.99 9.23 2.48
N GLN A 102 -4.10 8.24 2.39
CA GLN A 102 -4.01 7.30 1.27
C GLN A 102 -5.36 6.59 1.04
N PRO A 103 -5.65 6.14 -0.20
CA PRO A 103 -6.96 5.62 -0.58
C PRO A 103 -7.19 4.18 -0.11
N PHE A 104 -7.49 4.03 1.20
CA PHE A 104 -7.80 2.76 1.86
C PHE A 104 -9.06 2.78 2.72
N MET A 105 -9.75 3.94 2.86
CA MET A 105 -10.85 4.04 3.81
C MET A 105 -12.12 3.35 3.35
N ALA A 106 -12.51 3.49 2.08
CA ALA A 106 -13.67 2.78 1.56
C ALA A 106 -13.40 1.27 1.44
N GLN A 107 -12.17 0.88 1.07
CA GLN A 107 -11.75 -0.52 1.10
C GLN A 107 -11.87 -1.10 2.51
N ASN A 108 -11.33 -0.41 3.52
CA ASN A 108 -11.43 -0.83 4.91
C ASN A 108 -12.90 -0.99 5.35
N ALA A 109 -13.77 -0.03 5.02
CA ALA A 109 -15.19 -0.10 5.33
C ALA A 109 -15.89 -1.26 4.63
N ALA A 110 -15.55 -1.56 3.38
CA ALA A 110 -16.12 -2.68 2.62
C ALA A 110 -15.71 -4.04 3.20
N ILE A 111 -14.43 -4.19 3.58
CA ILE A 111 -13.93 -5.40 4.25
C ILE A 111 -14.58 -5.57 5.61
N TYR A 112 -14.68 -4.48 6.39
CA TYR A 112 -15.37 -4.48 7.69
C TYR A 112 -16.82 -4.94 7.56
N LEU A 113 -17.58 -4.34 6.63
CA LEU A 113 -18.96 -4.72 6.37
C LEU A 113 -19.11 -6.20 5.97
N ALA A 114 -18.25 -6.66 5.06
CA ALA A 114 -18.26 -8.05 4.61
C ALA A 114 -17.93 -9.04 5.72
N ARG A 115 -17.08 -8.65 6.68
CA ARG A 115 -16.68 -9.49 7.82
C ARG A 115 -17.72 -9.51 8.94
N THR A 116 -18.40 -8.39 9.20
CA THR A 116 -19.23 -8.20 10.40
C THR A 116 -20.73 -8.10 10.12
N GLY A 117 -21.13 -7.67 8.92
CA GLY A 117 -22.52 -7.33 8.60
C GLY A 117 -23.02 -6.03 9.27
N ASP A 118 -22.16 -5.21 9.88
CA ASP A 118 -22.54 -3.97 10.58
C ASP A 118 -22.89 -2.83 9.60
N GLU A 119 -24.06 -2.95 8.97
CA GLU A 119 -24.60 -1.94 8.05
C GLU A 119 -24.85 -0.60 8.74
N GLU A 120 -25.24 -0.56 10.01
CA GLU A 120 -25.57 0.66 10.73
C GLU A 120 -24.34 1.58 10.84
N THR A 121 -23.21 1.05 11.27
CA THR A 121 -21.96 1.79 11.33
C THR A 121 -21.57 2.32 9.95
N VAL A 122 -21.60 1.47 8.92
CA VAL A 122 -21.18 1.85 7.56
C VAL A 122 -22.11 2.90 6.97
N ARG A 123 -23.42 2.80 7.21
CA ARG A 123 -24.42 3.80 6.79
C ARG A 123 -24.13 5.17 7.37
N THR A 124 -23.76 5.24 8.66
CA THR A 124 -23.39 6.49 9.33
C THR A 124 -22.11 7.11 8.74
N LEU A 125 -21.17 6.30 8.27
CA LEU A 125 -19.90 6.74 7.70
C LEU A 125 -19.98 7.04 6.19
N PHE A 126 -21.00 6.55 5.49
CA PHE A 126 -21.07 6.59 4.02
C PHE A 126 -20.92 8.00 3.46
N GLY A 127 -21.59 8.99 4.04
CA GLY A 127 -21.47 10.40 3.61
C GLY A 127 -20.06 10.97 3.79
N LYS A 128 -19.35 10.56 4.83
CA LYS A 128 -17.95 10.97 5.06
C LYS A 128 -17.01 10.27 4.11
N LEU A 129 -17.19 8.98 3.86
CA LEU A 129 -16.44 8.21 2.87
C LEU A 129 -16.62 8.80 1.47
N THR A 130 -17.85 9.18 1.13
CA THR A 130 -18.16 9.89 -0.13
C THR A 130 -17.34 11.17 -0.28
N LYS A 131 -17.36 12.06 0.72
CA LYS A 131 -16.58 13.31 0.70
C LYS A 131 -15.08 13.07 0.63
N TYR A 132 -14.59 12.06 1.34
CA TYR A 132 -13.18 11.65 1.31
C TYR A 132 -12.74 11.23 -0.10
N LEU A 133 -13.52 10.37 -0.76
CA LEU A 133 -13.22 9.93 -2.12
C LEU A 133 -13.38 11.08 -3.13
N ASP A 134 -14.43 11.91 -3.00
CA ASP A 134 -14.64 13.07 -3.88
C ASP A 134 -13.46 14.05 -3.81
N TYR A 135 -12.83 14.23 -2.66
CA TYR A 135 -11.63 15.05 -2.53
C TYR A 135 -10.48 14.50 -3.41
N TRP A 136 -10.23 13.19 -3.39
CA TRP A 136 -9.26 12.53 -4.29
C TRP A 136 -9.61 12.73 -5.76
N LEU A 137 -10.85 12.44 -6.13
CA LEU A 137 -11.32 12.49 -7.52
C LEU A 137 -11.32 13.90 -8.11
N THR A 138 -11.32 14.93 -7.29
CA THR A 138 -11.29 16.33 -7.74
C THR A 138 -9.90 16.95 -7.65
N SER A 139 -9.18 16.77 -6.53
CA SER A 139 -7.92 17.48 -6.28
C SER A 139 -6.70 16.85 -6.93
N ALA A 140 -6.73 15.54 -7.22
CA ALA A 140 -5.59 14.78 -7.76
C ALA A 140 -5.70 14.44 -9.25
N LYS A 141 -6.89 14.61 -9.86
CA LYS A 141 -7.18 14.19 -11.24
C LYS A 141 -6.43 15.03 -12.28
N ALA A 142 -5.83 14.34 -13.24
CA ALA A 142 -5.18 14.92 -14.41
C ALA A 142 -6.11 14.88 -15.65
N PRO A 143 -5.79 15.63 -16.74
CA PRO A 143 -6.59 15.64 -17.96
C PRO A 143 -6.74 14.26 -18.65
N THR A 144 -5.78 13.37 -18.43
CA THR A 144 -5.81 11.97 -18.91
C THR A 144 -6.82 11.08 -18.20
N GLY A 145 -7.44 11.56 -17.12
CA GLY A 145 -8.26 10.73 -16.24
C GLY A 145 -7.47 9.95 -15.19
N LEU A 146 -6.13 9.98 -15.25
CA LEU A 146 -5.23 9.45 -14.21
C LEU A 146 -5.10 10.45 -13.06
N PHE A 147 -4.37 10.05 -12.03
CA PHE A 147 -4.21 10.81 -10.79
C PHE A 147 -2.74 10.99 -10.43
N ARG A 148 -2.43 12.03 -9.66
CA ARG A 148 -1.08 12.36 -9.20
C ARG A 148 -1.02 12.54 -7.70
N TRP A 149 0.06 12.10 -7.10
CA TRP A 149 0.43 12.53 -5.77
C TRP A 149 0.86 14.00 -5.80
N LYS A 150 0.45 14.78 -4.81
CA LYS A 150 0.93 16.17 -4.66
C LYS A 150 2.43 16.17 -4.31
N GLU A 151 2.83 15.19 -3.53
CA GLU A 151 4.19 14.93 -3.06
C GLU A 151 4.44 13.43 -3.03
N THR A 152 5.67 12.99 -3.22
CA THR A 152 6.07 11.57 -3.15
C THR A 152 5.72 10.95 -1.78
N TRP A 153 5.95 11.71 -0.71
CA TRP A 153 5.63 11.31 0.68
C TRP A 153 4.16 10.93 0.91
N MET A 154 3.24 11.48 0.13
CA MET A 154 1.82 11.13 0.24
C MET A 154 1.55 9.69 -0.17
N SER A 155 2.38 9.10 -1.01
CA SER A 155 2.21 7.73 -1.48
C SER A 155 2.48 6.69 -0.40
N GLY A 156 3.35 7.02 0.56
CA GLY A 156 3.98 6.06 1.48
C GLY A 156 5.27 5.46 0.92
N PHE A 157 5.55 5.63 -0.39
CA PHE A 157 6.82 5.28 -1.04
C PHE A 157 7.77 6.49 -1.01
N ASP A 158 8.21 6.90 0.16
CA ASP A 158 8.77 8.23 0.49
C ASP A 158 9.80 8.79 -0.49
N ASN A 159 10.75 7.99 -0.92
CA ASN A 159 11.78 8.38 -1.89
C ASN A 159 11.72 7.57 -3.17
N GLU A 160 10.52 7.15 -3.57
CA GLU A 160 10.33 6.47 -4.85
C GLU A 160 11.03 7.25 -5.98
N ILE A 161 11.74 6.54 -6.85
CA ILE A 161 12.73 7.14 -7.74
C ILE A 161 12.15 8.19 -8.68
N VAL A 162 10.95 7.97 -9.23
CA VAL A 162 10.34 8.91 -10.19
C VAL A 162 9.87 10.18 -9.47
N GLY A 163 9.26 10.04 -8.32
CA GLY A 163 8.88 11.15 -7.47
C GLY A 163 10.07 11.95 -6.92
N THR A 164 11.24 11.29 -6.79
CA THR A 164 12.48 11.94 -6.35
C THR A 164 13.13 12.79 -7.45
N ILE A 165 13.07 12.34 -8.70
CA ILE A 165 13.81 12.95 -9.82
C ILE A 165 13.02 14.02 -10.56
N PHE A 166 11.70 13.85 -10.69
CA PHE A 166 10.86 14.76 -11.47
C PHE A 166 10.18 15.83 -10.60
N PRO A 167 9.78 16.96 -11.20
CA PRO A 167 9.04 18.00 -10.46
C PRO A 167 7.76 17.48 -9.84
N ARG A 168 7.38 18.06 -8.72
CA ARG A 168 6.16 17.72 -7.96
C ARG A 168 4.93 17.73 -8.85
N GLY A 169 4.16 16.66 -8.80
CA GLY A 169 2.92 16.52 -9.56
C GLY A 169 3.09 16.42 -11.08
N ALA A 170 4.34 16.33 -11.60
CA ALA A 170 4.58 16.12 -13.03
C ALA A 170 4.31 14.68 -13.48
N ILE A 171 4.35 13.74 -12.54
CA ILE A 171 4.23 12.31 -12.82
C ILE A 171 2.87 11.78 -12.34
N LEU A 172 2.26 10.96 -13.17
CA LEU A 172 1.07 10.17 -12.86
C LEU A 172 1.53 8.73 -12.68
N PRO A 173 1.76 8.27 -11.44
CA PRO A 173 2.26 6.93 -11.18
C PRO A 173 1.13 5.89 -11.26
N PRO A 174 1.44 4.61 -11.48
CA PRO A 174 0.43 3.55 -11.59
C PRO A 174 -0.30 3.21 -10.29
N ASP A 175 0.30 3.45 -9.13
CA ASP A 175 -0.25 3.10 -7.81
C ASP A 175 -1.51 3.88 -7.45
N LEU A 176 -1.48 5.21 -7.54
CA LEU A 176 -2.61 6.03 -7.10
C LEU A 176 -3.91 5.74 -7.86
N PRO A 177 -3.93 5.71 -9.20
CA PRO A 177 -5.15 5.34 -9.93
C PRO A 177 -5.59 3.90 -9.62
N SER A 178 -4.67 2.97 -9.38
CA SER A 178 -4.99 1.59 -8.99
C SER A 178 -5.69 1.51 -7.63
N LEU A 179 -5.19 2.24 -6.65
CA LEU A 179 -5.82 2.33 -5.33
C LEU A 179 -7.16 3.07 -5.36
N LEU A 180 -7.28 4.14 -6.17
CA LEU A 180 -8.56 4.86 -6.35
C LEU A 180 -9.59 4.02 -7.11
N TYR A 181 -9.17 3.18 -8.04
CA TYR A 181 -10.06 2.17 -8.62
C TYR A 181 -10.68 1.28 -7.54
N LEU A 182 -9.87 0.76 -6.61
CA LEU A 182 -10.37 -0.06 -5.50
C LEU A 182 -11.29 0.72 -4.57
N GLU A 183 -10.99 1.98 -4.24
CA GLU A 183 -11.87 2.85 -3.46
C GLU A 183 -13.24 3.05 -4.14
N CYS A 184 -13.24 3.29 -5.46
CA CYS A 184 -14.47 3.42 -6.24
C CYS A 184 -15.27 2.11 -6.26
N ARG A 185 -14.62 0.95 -6.44
CA ARG A 185 -15.26 -0.37 -6.36
C ARG A 185 -15.85 -0.62 -4.97
N ALA A 186 -15.09 -0.29 -3.93
CA ALA A 186 -15.54 -0.39 -2.55
C ALA A 186 -16.78 0.48 -2.28
N MET A 187 -16.78 1.74 -2.71
CA MET A 187 -17.93 2.64 -2.54
C MET A 187 -19.15 2.17 -3.32
N SER A 188 -18.98 1.64 -4.52
CA SER A 188 -20.08 1.03 -5.30
C SER A 188 -20.69 -0.18 -4.57
N TYR A 189 -19.83 -1.05 -4.03
CA TYR A 189 -20.25 -2.19 -3.20
C TYR A 189 -21.01 -1.74 -1.95
N LEU A 190 -20.46 -0.79 -1.18
CA LEU A 190 -21.10 -0.26 0.03
C LEU A 190 -22.46 0.36 -0.28
N ALA A 191 -22.57 1.16 -1.35
CA ALA A 191 -23.84 1.76 -1.77
C ALA A 191 -24.89 0.69 -2.04
N ARG A 192 -24.54 -0.35 -2.82
CA ARG A 192 -25.45 -1.46 -3.13
C ARG A 192 -25.89 -2.21 -1.87
N LYS A 193 -24.98 -2.55 -0.95
CA LYS A 193 -25.32 -3.21 0.31
C LYS A 193 -26.25 -2.38 1.19
N LEU A 194 -26.11 -1.07 1.15
CA LEU A 194 -26.92 -0.15 1.91
C LEU A 194 -28.22 0.29 1.20
N GLY A 195 -28.50 -0.18 0.00
CA GLY A 195 -29.64 0.25 -0.81
C GLY A 195 -29.57 1.71 -1.26
N LEU A 196 -28.36 2.23 -1.48
CA LEU A 196 -28.08 3.60 -1.92
C LEU A 196 -27.66 3.63 -3.39
N ASP A 197 -27.82 4.79 -4.05
CA ASP A 197 -27.29 4.97 -5.40
C ASP A 197 -25.76 5.08 -5.39
N GLY A 198 -25.13 4.10 -6.01
CA GLY A 198 -23.65 4.00 -6.14
C GLY A 198 -23.18 3.98 -7.59
N ALA A 199 -24.05 4.19 -8.58
CA ALA A 199 -23.75 4.03 -10.01
C ALA A 199 -22.54 4.88 -10.44
N ARG A 200 -22.42 6.12 -9.94
CA ARG A 200 -21.29 7.01 -10.26
C ARG A 200 -19.93 6.45 -9.87
N PHE A 201 -19.86 5.69 -8.77
CA PHE A 201 -18.60 5.10 -8.30
C PHE A 201 -18.15 3.95 -9.22
N GLY A 202 -19.10 3.09 -9.65
CA GLY A 202 -18.81 2.06 -10.65
C GLY A 202 -18.33 2.66 -11.97
N GLN A 203 -19.02 3.68 -12.48
CA GLN A 203 -18.63 4.38 -13.70
C GLN A 203 -17.24 5.03 -13.58
N GLU A 204 -16.89 5.61 -12.44
CA GLU A 204 -15.56 6.18 -12.24
C GLU A 204 -14.49 5.10 -12.15
N ALA A 205 -14.76 3.97 -11.50
CA ALA A 205 -13.86 2.81 -11.52
C ALA A 205 -13.56 2.34 -12.95
N ASP A 206 -14.58 2.24 -13.80
CA ASP A 206 -14.40 1.81 -15.20
C ASP A 206 -13.55 2.83 -16.00
N ARG A 207 -13.77 4.13 -15.78
CA ARG A 207 -12.94 5.20 -16.40
C ARG A 207 -11.48 5.12 -15.96
N ILE A 208 -11.25 4.88 -14.67
CA ILE A 208 -9.89 4.73 -14.12
C ILE A 208 -9.21 3.51 -14.74
N ARG A 209 -9.88 2.36 -14.80
CA ARG A 209 -9.35 1.14 -15.41
C ARG A 209 -8.98 1.38 -16.88
N GLN A 210 -9.86 2.04 -17.63
CA GLN A 210 -9.58 2.40 -19.02
C GLN A 210 -8.35 3.29 -19.14
N ALA A 211 -8.26 4.37 -18.34
CA ALA A 211 -7.13 5.30 -18.37
C ALA A 211 -5.80 4.62 -18.00
N VAL A 212 -5.79 3.73 -17.00
CA VAL A 212 -4.60 2.95 -16.63
C VAL A 212 -4.11 2.11 -17.81
N ASN A 213 -5.01 1.38 -18.48
CA ASN A 213 -4.62 0.51 -19.60
C ASN A 213 -4.27 1.26 -20.89
N GLU A 214 -4.82 2.45 -21.11
CA GLU A 214 -4.55 3.30 -22.27
C GLU A 214 -3.22 4.05 -22.12
N TYR A 215 -3.02 4.72 -20.98
CA TYR A 215 -1.89 5.64 -20.82
C TYR A 215 -0.65 4.99 -20.21
N LEU A 216 -0.79 4.03 -19.30
CA LEU A 216 0.35 3.54 -18.53
C LEU A 216 0.99 2.27 -19.09
N TRP A 217 0.27 1.45 -19.85
CA TRP A 217 0.86 0.25 -20.42
C TRP A 217 1.89 0.59 -21.52
N ASP A 218 3.11 0.16 -21.34
CA ASP A 218 4.18 0.25 -22.34
C ASP A 218 4.35 -1.10 -23.04
N GLU A 219 3.96 -1.16 -24.32
CA GLU A 219 3.95 -2.39 -25.09
C GLU A 219 5.37 -2.93 -25.38
N GLU A 220 6.35 -2.04 -25.58
CA GLU A 220 7.73 -2.43 -25.81
C GLU A 220 8.34 -3.04 -24.54
N ALA A 221 8.19 -2.33 -23.41
CA ALA A 221 8.75 -2.75 -22.14
C ALA A 221 7.96 -3.88 -21.47
N GLY A 222 6.66 -4.03 -21.72
CA GLY A 222 5.82 -5.02 -21.05
C GLY A 222 5.49 -4.70 -19.59
N ILE A 223 5.35 -3.42 -19.26
CA ILE A 223 5.06 -2.97 -17.90
C ILE A 223 4.18 -1.71 -17.89
N TYR A 224 3.43 -1.52 -16.80
CA TYR A 224 2.74 -0.25 -16.54
C TYR A 224 3.73 0.78 -16.01
N ALA A 225 4.00 1.80 -16.81
CA ALA A 225 4.97 2.85 -16.57
C ALA A 225 4.29 4.15 -16.09
N PRO A 226 4.95 4.97 -15.27
CA PRO A 226 4.43 6.28 -14.93
C PRO A 226 4.30 7.17 -16.17
N TRP A 227 3.25 8.00 -16.23
CA TRP A 227 3.03 8.98 -17.30
C TRP A 227 3.59 10.35 -16.90
N ASN A 228 4.41 10.93 -17.74
CA ASN A 228 4.99 12.24 -17.52
C ASN A 228 4.18 13.32 -18.23
N LEU A 229 3.53 14.20 -17.48
CA LEU A 229 2.71 15.29 -17.98
C LEU A 229 3.50 16.34 -18.77
N LEU A 230 4.79 16.51 -18.49
CA LEU A 230 5.63 17.50 -19.15
C LEU A 230 6.01 17.07 -20.57
N THR A 231 6.15 15.77 -20.79
CA THR A 231 6.55 15.21 -22.09
C THR A 231 5.38 14.60 -22.86
N GLY A 232 4.26 14.29 -22.17
CA GLY A 232 3.14 13.56 -22.75
C GLY A 232 3.51 12.10 -23.10
N LYS A 233 4.44 11.48 -22.38
CA LYS A 233 4.95 10.12 -22.64
C LYS A 233 5.11 9.31 -21.36
N ARG A 234 5.23 8.00 -21.50
CA ARG A 234 5.62 7.09 -20.42
C ARG A 234 7.07 7.32 -20.01
N GLN A 235 7.35 7.26 -18.71
CA GLN A 235 8.66 7.58 -18.16
C GLN A 235 9.34 6.32 -17.62
N LEU A 236 10.05 5.61 -18.48
CA LEU A 236 10.86 4.43 -18.11
C LEU A 236 12.37 4.70 -18.19
N ARG A 237 12.78 5.66 -19.01
CA ARG A 237 14.18 6.03 -19.27
C ARG A 237 14.35 7.54 -19.13
N TRP A 238 15.60 7.98 -19.08
CA TRP A 238 15.92 9.40 -19.25
C TRP A 238 15.46 9.89 -20.65
N GLY A 239 15.00 11.13 -20.74
CA GLY A 239 14.59 11.73 -22.00
C GLY A 239 13.15 11.45 -22.46
N GLY A 240 12.43 10.53 -21.84
CA GLY A 240 10.97 10.38 -22.02
C GLY A 240 10.52 9.57 -23.22
N GLY A 241 11.25 8.54 -23.62
CA GLY A 241 10.62 7.57 -24.48
C GLY A 241 11.50 6.74 -25.40
N ASN A 242 11.99 7.22 -26.51
CA ASN A 242 12.61 6.37 -27.54
C ASN A 242 14.15 6.39 -27.52
N GLU A 243 14.75 6.69 -26.39
CA GLU A 243 16.19 6.80 -26.28
C GLU A 243 16.82 5.44 -25.97
N THR A 244 17.95 5.17 -26.60
CA THR A 244 18.78 4.01 -26.32
C THR A 244 19.38 4.11 -24.93
N GLY A 245 18.88 3.31 -23.98
CA GLY A 245 19.36 3.29 -22.62
C GLY A 245 18.63 2.26 -21.77
N GLN A 246 19.24 1.90 -20.63
CA GLN A 246 18.64 0.99 -19.68
C GLN A 246 17.40 1.63 -19.03
N TYR A 247 16.40 0.82 -18.71
CA TYR A 247 15.24 1.28 -17.95
C TYR A 247 15.67 1.66 -16.53
N ALA A 248 15.55 2.95 -16.18
CA ALA A 248 15.95 3.49 -14.89
C ALA A 248 14.78 3.51 -13.88
N PHE A 249 13.53 3.59 -14.38
CA PHE A 249 12.34 3.96 -13.60
C PHE A 249 11.31 2.83 -13.49
N ILE A 250 11.75 1.59 -13.42
CA ILE A 250 10.90 0.43 -13.13
C ILE A 250 10.86 0.23 -11.61
N SER A 251 9.80 0.72 -10.97
CA SER A 251 9.68 0.81 -9.51
C SER A 251 8.35 0.26 -8.98
N CYS A 252 8.25 0.11 -7.69
CA CYS A 252 7.14 -0.56 -6.99
C CYS A 252 5.74 -0.01 -7.28
N PRO A 253 5.47 1.28 -7.58
CA PRO A 253 4.15 1.75 -7.98
C PRO A 253 3.54 0.95 -9.14
N SER A 254 4.37 0.46 -10.06
CA SER A 254 3.93 -0.36 -11.20
C SER A 254 3.29 -1.70 -10.76
N LEU A 255 3.68 -2.22 -9.60
CA LEU A 255 3.19 -3.52 -9.12
C LEU A 255 1.77 -3.44 -8.54
N LEU A 256 1.30 -2.25 -8.16
CA LEU A 256 -0.02 -2.08 -7.56
C LEU A 256 -1.17 -2.27 -8.56
N VAL A 257 -0.90 -2.21 -9.86
CA VAL A 257 -1.91 -2.55 -10.88
C VAL A 257 -2.32 -4.03 -10.81
N LEU A 258 -1.40 -4.90 -10.40
CA LEU A 258 -1.66 -6.32 -10.20
C LEU A 258 -2.53 -6.53 -8.95
N PHE A 259 -2.18 -5.88 -7.83
CA PHE A 259 -2.97 -5.91 -6.61
C PHE A 259 -4.40 -5.44 -6.86
N ALA A 260 -4.56 -4.35 -7.56
CA ALA A 260 -5.88 -3.77 -7.86
C ALA A 260 -6.69 -4.58 -8.88
N GLY A 261 -6.06 -5.44 -9.67
CA GLY A 261 -6.73 -6.20 -10.74
C GLY A 261 -7.19 -5.30 -11.90
N VAL A 262 -6.50 -4.19 -12.12
CA VAL A 262 -6.84 -3.27 -13.23
C VAL A 262 -6.13 -3.63 -14.54
N ALA A 263 -5.05 -4.41 -14.46
CA ALA A 263 -4.32 -4.87 -15.64
C ALA A 263 -5.14 -5.84 -16.48
N GLU A 264 -5.03 -5.76 -17.81
CA GLU A 264 -5.56 -6.79 -18.71
C GLU A 264 -4.80 -8.11 -18.48
N PRO A 265 -5.48 -9.28 -18.57
CA PRO A 265 -4.89 -10.57 -18.17
C PRO A 265 -3.55 -10.89 -18.85
N GLU A 266 -3.44 -10.72 -20.16
CA GLU A 266 -2.23 -11.00 -20.93
C GLU A 266 -1.08 -10.04 -20.55
N ARG A 267 -1.41 -8.78 -20.27
CA ARG A 267 -0.45 -7.78 -19.80
C ARG A 267 0.05 -8.08 -18.40
N ALA A 268 -0.86 -8.51 -17.52
CA ALA A 268 -0.52 -8.92 -16.17
C ALA A 268 0.39 -10.15 -16.17
N GLU A 269 0.07 -11.18 -16.95
CA GLU A 269 0.90 -12.38 -17.08
C GLU A 269 2.31 -12.03 -17.56
N ARG A 270 2.42 -11.21 -18.63
CA ARG A 270 3.70 -10.75 -19.16
C ARG A 270 4.50 -10.00 -18.07
N MET A 271 3.88 -9.05 -17.39
CA MET A 271 4.53 -8.28 -16.33
C MET A 271 4.98 -9.15 -15.16
N ILE A 272 4.17 -10.14 -14.75
CA ILE A 272 4.53 -11.07 -13.69
C ILE A 272 5.77 -11.85 -14.09
N ARG A 273 5.78 -12.47 -15.27
CA ARG A 273 6.88 -13.32 -15.72
C ARG A 273 8.17 -12.55 -15.98
N GLU A 274 8.07 -11.38 -16.65
CA GLU A 274 9.25 -10.62 -17.05
C GLU A 274 9.85 -9.79 -15.90
N TYR A 275 9.03 -9.33 -14.94
CA TYR A 275 9.48 -8.40 -13.90
C TYR A 275 9.32 -8.91 -12.49
N VAL A 276 8.11 -9.37 -12.09
CA VAL A 276 7.84 -9.75 -10.70
C VAL A 276 8.68 -10.95 -10.29
N LEU A 277 8.71 -12.00 -11.12
CA LEU A 277 9.42 -13.26 -10.86
C LEU A 277 10.90 -13.20 -11.27
N SER A 278 11.36 -12.13 -11.88
CA SER A 278 12.71 -11.98 -12.38
C SER A 278 13.68 -11.48 -11.31
N GLU A 279 14.75 -12.23 -11.05
CA GLU A 279 15.84 -11.80 -10.16
C GLU A 279 16.61 -10.57 -10.70
N LYS A 280 16.57 -10.37 -12.01
CA LYS A 280 17.11 -9.17 -12.66
C LYS A 280 16.31 -7.91 -12.26
N HIS A 281 15.05 -8.08 -11.86
CA HIS A 281 14.16 -6.98 -11.55
C HIS A 281 13.71 -7.03 -10.10
N PHE A 282 12.49 -7.49 -9.82
CA PHE A 282 11.91 -7.34 -8.49
C PHE A 282 12.16 -8.54 -7.57
N ARG A 283 12.30 -9.76 -8.08
CA ARG A 283 12.43 -10.95 -7.23
C ARG A 283 13.79 -10.97 -6.53
N SER A 284 13.76 -11.11 -5.21
CA SER A 284 14.95 -11.45 -4.41
C SER A 284 14.67 -12.68 -3.56
N ARG A 285 15.70 -13.25 -2.96
CA ARG A 285 15.57 -14.35 -1.99
C ARG A 285 14.71 -13.98 -0.77
N PHE A 286 14.55 -12.71 -0.47
CA PHE A 286 13.87 -12.21 0.73
C PHE A 286 12.53 -11.54 0.42
N GLY A 287 12.09 -11.59 -0.84
CA GLY A 287 10.83 -11.00 -1.28
C GLY A 287 11.00 -10.06 -2.48
N ILE A 288 10.18 -9.03 -2.53
CA ILE A 288 10.06 -8.11 -3.66
C ILE A 288 10.84 -6.83 -3.40
N ARG A 289 11.76 -6.48 -4.31
CA ARG A 289 12.50 -5.23 -4.29
C ARG A 289 11.59 -4.05 -4.59
N SER A 290 11.82 -2.92 -3.96
CA SER A 290 11.05 -1.69 -4.19
C SER A 290 11.46 -0.95 -5.48
N LEU A 291 12.65 -1.23 -6.01
CA LEU A 291 13.13 -0.76 -7.31
C LEU A 291 13.75 -1.94 -8.05
N SER A 292 13.57 -1.99 -9.37
CA SER A 292 14.22 -3.00 -10.21
C SER A 292 15.73 -3.01 -10.00
N LYS A 293 16.31 -4.20 -9.78
CA LYS A 293 17.76 -4.37 -9.60
C LYS A 293 18.56 -3.92 -10.83
N SER A 294 17.93 -3.87 -12.00
CA SER A 294 18.56 -3.36 -13.22
C SER A 294 18.64 -1.84 -13.31
N SER A 295 17.98 -1.12 -12.40
CA SER A 295 18.06 0.35 -12.36
C SER A 295 19.43 0.83 -11.90
N GLU A 296 19.94 1.90 -12.53
CA GLU A 296 21.17 2.57 -12.08
C GLU A 296 21.05 3.20 -10.69
N TYR A 297 19.83 3.41 -10.21
CA TYR A 297 19.53 3.97 -8.88
C TYR A 297 19.34 2.91 -7.80
N TYR A 298 19.36 1.62 -8.19
CA TYR A 298 19.18 0.53 -7.24
C TYR A 298 20.23 0.56 -6.14
N ASN A 299 19.76 0.58 -4.90
CA ASN A 299 20.63 0.53 -3.72
C ASN A 299 19.89 -0.07 -2.52
N ASN A 300 20.62 -0.54 -1.53
CA ASN A 300 20.09 -1.04 -0.26
C ASN A 300 20.63 -0.19 0.93
N ALA A 301 20.86 1.08 0.69
CA ALA A 301 21.30 1.99 1.75
C ALA A 301 20.27 2.04 2.89
N ARG A 302 20.75 2.19 4.12
CA ARG A 302 19.90 2.30 5.32
C ARG A 302 19.00 3.53 5.26
N TRP A 303 19.50 4.62 4.70
CA TRP A 303 18.82 5.90 4.60
C TRP A 303 18.45 6.15 3.14
N GLY A 304 17.20 6.55 2.91
CA GLY A 304 16.77 6.97 1.59
C GLY A 304 17.35 8.33 1.21
N ASN A 305 17.55 8.56 -0.09
CA ASN A 305 17.84 9.88 -0.61
C ASN A 305 16.57 10.76 -0.55
N PRO A 306 16.69 12.04 -0.13
CA PRO A 306 15.53 12.92 -0.15
C PRO A 306 15.03 13.13 -1.57
N PRO A 307 13.72 13.36 -1.76
CA PRO A 307 13.19 13.78 -3.04
C PRO A 307 13.87 15.07 -3.52
N ARG A 308 14.26 15.12 -4.81
CA ARG A 308 15.03 16.23 -5.39
C ARG A 308 14.41 17.62 -5.18
N PHE A 309 13.08 17.69 -5.12
CA PHE A 309 12.32 18.94 -4.98
C PHE A 309 11.76 19.17 -3.57
N SER A 310 12.14 18.33 -2.60
CA SER A 310 11.92 18.57 -1.18
C SER A 310 13.09 19.32 -0.58
N ASP A 311 13.02 19.62 0.70
CA ASP A 311 14.14 20.17 1.46
C ASP A 311 15.38 19.27 1.30
N PRO A 312 16.46 19.73 0.66
CA PRO A 312 17.65 18.93 0.40
C PRO A 312 18.37 18.47 1.68
N ASP A 313 18.15 19.18 2.79
CA ASP A 313 18.76 18.85 4.09
C ASP A 313 17.91 17.82 4.86
N ARG A 314 16.74 17.48 4.38
CA ARG A 314 15.86 16.50 5.00
C ARG A 314 16.18 15.10 4.50
N LEU A 315 16.89 14.33 5.31
CA LEU A 315 17.08 12.91 5.09
C LEU A 315 15.71 12.19 5.15
N THR A 316 15.45 11.33 4.19
CA THR A 316 14.33 10.40 4.29
C THR A 316 14.71 9.31 5.30
N ASN A 317 13.77 8.98 6.15
CA ASN A 317 13.91 7.88 7.11
C ASN A 317 13.64 6.50 6.47
N SER A 318 13.27 6.45 5.20
CA SER A 318 12.96 5.21 4.51
C SER A 318 13.57 5.16 3.12
N ASN A 319 13.89 3.96 2.65
CA ASN A 319 14.48 3.74 1.34
C ASN A 319 13.62 2.81 0.48
N TRP A 320 12.98 3.36 -0.54
CA TRP A 320 12.16 2.66 -1.54
C TRP A 320 12.87 2.48 -2.89
N GLN A 321 14.21 2.50 -2.88
CA GLN A 321 15.06 2.35 -4.07
C GLN A 321 15.83 1.02 -4.09
N GLY A 322 15.27 -0.02 -3.48
CA GLY A 322 15.88 -1.37 -3.49
C GLY A 322 15.39 -2.28 -2.38
N PRO A 323 15.36 -1.87 -1.09
CA PRO A 323 14.99 -2.73 0.02
C PRO A 323 13.65 -3.44 -0.16
N VAL A 324 13.52 -4.60 0.50
CA VAL A 324 12.28 -5.33 0.63
C VAL A 324 11.42 -4.70 1.71
N TRP A 325 10.15 -4.48 1.40
CA TRP A 325 9.12 -3.98 2.29
C TRP A 325 7.96 -4.97 2.35
N ILE A 326 7.54 -5.33 3.53
CA ILE A 326 6.47 -6.33 3.71
C ILE A 326 5.13 -5.91 3.05
N PRO A 327 4.71 -4.62 3.04
CA PRO A 327 3.49 -4.23 2.34
C PRO A 327 3.59 -4.46 0.83
N LEU A 328 4.80 -4.37 0.24
CA LEU A 328 5.00 -4.67 -1.16
C LEU A 328 4.90 -6.17 -1.43
N ASN A 329 5.48 -7.02 -0.55
CA ASN A 329 5.26 -8.47 -0.60
C ASN A 329 3.75 -8.79 -0.51
N TRP A 330 3.01 -8.10 0.38
CA TRP A 330 1.56 -8.24 0.53
C TRP A 330 0.81 -7.90 -0.76
N PHE A 331 1.07 -6.74 -1.36
CA PHE A 331 0.42 -6.34 -2.61
C PHE A 331 0.73 -7.30 -3.75
N VAL A 332 1.99 -7.71 -3.89
CA VAL A 332 2.40 -8.63 -4.95
C VAL A 332 1.83 -10.02 -4.73
N PHE A 333 1.83 -10.53 -3.49
CA PHE A 333 1.21 -11.81 -3.14
C PHE A 333 -0.26 -11.86 -3.59
N HIS A 334 -1.05 -10.85 -3.25
CA HIS A 334 -2.44 -10.78 -3.69
C HIS A 334 -2.60 -10.58 -5.20
N GLY A 335 -1.69 -9.83 -5.82
CA GLY A 335 -1.62 -9.72 -7.27
C GLY A 335 -1.38 -11.07 -7.95
N LEU A 336 -0.42 -11.85 -7.46
CA LEU A 336 -0.14 -13.20 -7.96
C LEU A 336 -1.36 -14.11 -7.84
N LEU A 337 -2.03 -14.13 -6.68
CA LEU A 337 -3.25 -14.92 -6.49
C LEU A 337 -4.36 -14.52 -7.48
N ARG A 338 -4.55 -13.22 -7.73
CA ARG A 338 -5.58 -12.70 -8.66
C ARG A 338 -5.39 -13.17 -10.09
N TYR A 339 -4.14 -13.32 -10.52
CA TYR A 339 -3.80 -13.74 -11.89
C TYR A 339 -3.40 -15.23 -12.00
N GLY A 340 -3.68 -16.03 -10.96
CA GLY A 340 -3.54 -17.49 -11.00
C GLY A 340 -2.13 -18.03 -10.73
N PHE A 341 -1.19 -17.21 -10.29
CA PHE A 341 0.18 -17.58 -9.93
C PHE A 341 0.27 -18.02 -8.46
N ARG A 342 -0.46 -19.08 -8.12
CA ARG A 342 -0.61 -19.55 -6.73
C ARG A 342 0.68 -20.12 -6.14
N ASP A 343 1.45 -20.85 -6.94
CA ASP A 343 2.70 -21.48 -6.49
C ASP A 343 3.75 -20.41 -6.17
N GLU A 344 3.88 -19.42 -7.03
CA GLU A 344 4.78 -18.27 -6.84
C GLU A 344 4.34 -17.38 -5.67
N ALA A 345 3.04 -17.28 -5.45
CA ALA A 345 2.51 -16.61 -4.25
C ALA A 345 2.87 -17.38 -2.98
N ALA A 346 2.82 -18.71 -3.00
CA ALA A 346 3.21 -19.56 -1.87
C ALA A 346 4.72 -19.43 -1.57
N GLU A 347 5.57 -19.41 -2.60
CA GLU A 347 7.00 -19.15 -2.42
C GLU A 347 7.26 -17.77 -1.79
N LEU A 348 6.55 -16.73 -2.23
CA LEU A 348 6.69 -15.39 -1.66
C LEU A 348 6.21 -15.35 -0.19
N ALA A 349 5.18 -16.10 0.15
CA ALA A 349 4.71 -16.24 1.52
C ALA A 349 5.79 -16.89 2.42
N ASP A 350 6.40 -17.98 1.93
CA ASP A 350 7.50 -18.67 2.64
C ASP A 350 8.70 -17.75 2.87
N ASP A 351 9.16 -17.06 1.82
CA ASP A 351 10.28 -16.13 1.90
C ASP A 351 10.00 -14.97 2.86
N THR A 352 8.75 -14.50 2.91
CA THR A 352 8.34 -13.43 3.82
C THR A 352 8.42 -13.88 5.29
N VAL A 353 7.93 -15.08 5.60
CA VAL A 353 8.04 -15.66 6.93
C VAL A 353 9.50 -15.87 7.33
N GLU A 354 10.32 -16.45 6.45
CA GLU A 354 11.75 -16.69 6.71
C GLU A 354 12.52 -15.38 6.95
N LEU A 355 12.19 -14.31 6.21
CA LEU A 355 12.79 -12.99 6.42
C LEU A 355 12.47 -12.43 7.80
N ILE A 356 11.20 -12.50 8.21
CA ILE A 356 10.77 -12.02 9.52
C ILE A 356 11.34 -12.89 10.64
N TRP A 357 11.33 -14.22 10.47
CA TRP A 357 11.95 -15.14 11.43
C TRP A 357 13.43 -14.83 11.64
N LYS A 358 14.17 -14.61 10.54
CA LYS A 358 15.58 -14.20 10.62
C LYS A 358 15.76 -12.92 11.43
N SER A 359 14.93 -11.91 11.20
CA SER A 359 14.99 -10.64 11.91
C SER A 359 14.72 -10.81 13.40
N VAL A 360 13.68 -11.55 13.75
CA VAL A 360 13.30 -11.81 15.16
C VAL A 360 14.37 -12.65 15.86
N ARG A 361 14.88 -13.70 15.24
CA ARG A 361 15.95 -14.53 15.79
C ARG A 361 17.25 -13.75 16.04
N ASP A 362 17.68 -12.95 15.04
CA ASP A 362 18.98 -12.28 15.07
C ASP A 362 18.97 -11.01 15.92
N LEU A 363 17.84 -10.29 15.99
CA LEU A 363 17.73 -8.98 16.63
C LEU A 363 16.75 -8.93 17.81
N GLY A 364 15.88 -9.92 17.96
CA GLY A 364 14.78 -9.92 18.94
C GLY A 364 13.57 -9.08 18.50
N PHE A 365 13.58 -8.50 17.31
CA PHE A 365 12.48 -7.65 16.80
C PHE A 365 12.46 -7.56 15.28
N MET A 366 11.32 -7.10 14.73
CA MET A 366 11.16 -6.74 13.33
C MET A 366 11.66 -5.33 13.06
N ARG A 367 12.24 -5.13 11.86
CA ARG A 367 12.64 -3.83 11.30
C ARG A 367 11.60 -3.30 10.32
N GLU A 368 11.71 -2.03 9.99
CA GLU A 368 10.80 -1.34 9.07
C GLU A 368 10.90 -1.88 7.64
N ASN A 369 12.10 -2.14 7.17
CA ASN A 369 12.42 -2.74 5.87
C ASN A 369 13.69 -3.58 5.94
N TYR A 370 14.03 -4.24 4.83
CA TYR A 370 15.09 -5.23 4.81
C TYR A 370 15.95 -5.10 3.56
N HIS A 371 17.26 -5.26 3.72
CA HIS A 371 18.21 -5.30 2.63
C HIS A 371 17.90 -6.47 1.69
N ALA A 372 17.63 -6.20 0.41
CA ALA A 372 17.10 -7.18 -0.52
C ALA A 372 18.06 -8.35 -0.84
N GLU A 373 19.36 -8.16 -0.66
CA GLU A 373 20.37 -9.20 -0.98
C GLU A 373 20.85 -9.97 0.26
N THR A 374 20.71 -9.42 1.48
CA THR A 374 21.22 -10.04 2.71
C THR A 374 20.13 -10.39 3.72
N GLY A 375 18.95 -9.80 3.60
CA GLY A 375 17.87 -9.89 4.60
C GLY A 375 18.20 -9.16 5.91
N GLU A 376 19.23 -8.30 5.94
CA GLU A 376 19.51 -7.45 7.09
C GLU A 376 18.39 -6.45 7.33
N GLY A 377 17.94 -6.31 8.57
CA GLY A 377 16.91 -5.36 8.93
C GLY A 377 17.43 -3.92 8.93
N LEU A 378 16.65 -3.01 8.35
CA LEU A 378 17.02 -1.60 8.17
C LEU A 378 16.06 -0.69 8.95
N TYR A 379 16.55 0.48 9.31
CA TYR A 379 15.90 1.63 9.95
C TYR A 379 15.17 1.33 11.27
N ALA A 380 13.84 1.62 11.39
CA ALA A 380 13.14 1.59 12.66
C ALA A 380 13.06 0.19 13.28
N ASP A 381 13.26 0.13 14.59
CA ASP A 381 13.18 -1.10 15.38
C ASP A 381 11.77 -1.33 15.95
N GLN A 382 11.50 -2.56 16.39
CA GLN A 382 10.21 -2.98 16.95
C GLN A 382 9.03 -2.56 16.08
N PHE A 383 9.25 -2.56 14.77
CA PHE A 383 8.29 -2.07 13.78
C PHE A 383 7.18 -3.11 13.58
N ALA A 384 5.96 -2.72 13.91
CA ALA A 384 4.77 -3.55 13.79
C ALA A 384 4.08 -3.32 12.44
N SER A 385 3.42 -2.20 12.30
CA SER A 385 2.74 -1.75 11.09
C SER A 385 2.28 -2.92 10.18
N TRP A 386 2.60 -2.88 8.91
CA TRP A 386 2.35 -3.95 7.93
C TRP A 386 3.10 -5.27 8.20
N ASN A 387 4.18 -5.24 9.00
CA ASN A 387 4.96 -6.46 9.28
C ASN A 387 4.15 -7.54 10.00
N ILE A 388 3.15 -7.13 10.77
CA ILE A 388 2.25 -8.08 11.45
C ILE A 388 1.33 -8.86 10.49
N LEU A 389 1.35 -8.53 9.18
CA LEU A 389 0.66 -9.33 8.16
C LEU A 389 1.48 -10.52 7.67
N SER A 390 2.79 -10.59 7.96
CA SER A 390 3.70 -11.56 7.34
C SER A 390 3.33 -13.03 7.60
N ASP A 391 2.71 -13.35 8.74
CA ASP A 391 2.24 -14.70 9.06
C ASP A 391 0.87 -15.04 8.47
N THR A 392 0.15 -14.06 7.88
CA THR A 392 -1.21 -14.25 7.37
C THR A 392 -1.27 -14.67 5.91
N PHE A 393 -0.17 -14.58 5.15
CA PHE A 393 -0.15 -14.95 3.73
C PHE A 393 -0.62 -16.39 3.52
N HIS A 394 -0.17 -17.30 4.39
CA HIS A 394 -0.58 -18.71 4.36
C HIS A 394 -2.07 -18.92 4.63
N TRP A 395 -2.74 -18.02 5.36
CA TRP A 395 -4.18 -18.13 5.58
C TRP A 395 -4.97 -17.96 4.28
N TYR A 396 -4.49 -17.11 3.35
CA TYR A 396 -5.11 -16.97 2.03
C TYR A 396 -4.87 -18.19 1.12
N LEU A 397 -3.85 -18.99 1.42
CA LEU A 397 -3.55 -20.22 0.69
C LEU A 397 -4.30 -21.42 1.29
N ASP A 398 -4.25 -21.60 2.59
CA ASP A 398 -4.58 -22.85 3.25
C ASP A 398 -5.74 -22.76 4.25
N GLU A 399 -6.06 -21.55 4.74
CA GLU A 399 -7.08 -21.31 5.77
C GLU A 399 -8.05 -20.18 5.35
N PRO A 400 -8.81 -20.32 4.25
CA PRO A 400 -9.59 -19.22 3.68
C PRO A 400 -10.67 -18.65 4.61
N ASP A 401 -11.12 -19.41 5.59
CA ASP A 401 -12.10 -18.97 6.61
C ASP A 401 -11.50 -17.93 7.59
N ARG A 402 -10.17 -17.93 7.77
CA ARG A 402 -9.45 -16.93 8.56
C ARG A 402 -9.14 -15.68 7.76
N ALA A 403 -8.97 -15.83 6.46
CA ALA A 403 -8.63 -14.73 5.56
C ALA A 403 -9.77 -13.71 5.45
N LEU A 404 -9.42 -12.45 5.24
CA LEU A 404 -10.40 -11.40 4.98
C LEU A 404 -10.78 -11.37 3.50
N PRO A 405 -12.04 -11.06 3.16
CA PRO A 405 -12.44 -10.79 1.79
C PRO A 405 -11.94 -9.40 1.37
N LEU A 406 -10.69 -9.29 0.92
CA LEU A 406 -10.08 -7.99 0.57
C LEU A 406 -10.83 -7.28 -0.56
N PHE A 407 -11.47 -8.03 -1.43
CA PHE A 407 -12.22 -7.53 -2.59
C PHE A 407 -13.65 -8.09 -2.57
N PRO A 408 -14.49 -7.70 -1.59
CA PRO A 408 -15.78 -8.33 -1.38
C PRO A 408 -16.76 -8.11 -2.56
N TRP A 409 -16.50 -7.11 -3.40
CA TRP A 409 -17.27 -6.82 -4.63
C TRP A 409 -17.01 -7.77 -5.79
N GLU A 410 -16.01 -8.65 -5.71
CA GLU A 410 -15.65 -9.59 -6.77
C GLU A 410 -16.37 -10.94 -6.62
N LYS A 411 -16.96 -11.20 -5.47
CA LYS A 411 -17.70 -12.44 -5.19
C LYS A 411 -19.21 -12.33 -5.48
N GLU A 412 -19.65 -11.20 -6.02
CA GLU A 412 -21.05 -10.88 -6.36
C GLU A 412 -21.21 -10.64 -7.87
#